data_d5ae6ae8f58f3a777272e079c5bb0b76
#
_entry.id   d5ae6ae8f58f3a777272e079c5bb0b76
#
_cell.length_a   1.000
_cell.length_b   1.000
_cell.length_c   1.000
_cell.angle_alpha   90.00
_cell.angle_beta   90.00
_cell.angle_gamma   90.00
#
_symmetry.space_group_name_H-M   'P 1'
#
loop_
_entity.id
_entity.type
_entity.pdbx_description
1 polymer ?
#
loop_
_entity_poly.entity_id
_entity_poly.type
_entity_poly.pdbx_seq_one_letter_code
_entity_poly.pdbx_strand_id
1 'polypeptide(L)'
;TVMGEGGVKPIPDKCLKYLRKICNEKEIFLILDEVQCGIGRTGDFFAFEKSKVKPDIVPIAKGIGGGFPIGAVLMTKRAASGMTAGSHGSTFGGNPLAMTIGSRVFDIISNKKFLKTVKKNSNYFLDQLNKIQKKFPKIIKEVRGRGFLIGLQLYKDQTNFIKDLMKNKLLTIRAAENVIRILPPLNVKKSEINKALKIINKVCINYK
;
A
#
# COMPACT_ATOMS: atom_id res chain seq x y z
N THR A 1 -1.76 -0.54 -8.79
CA THR A 1 -1.77 -1.99 -8.49
C THR A 1 -2.70 -2.31 -7.32
N VAL A 2 -2.70 -1.49 -6.28
CA VAL A 2 -3.69 -1.53 -5.20
C VAL A 2 -4.22 -0.12 -5.00
N MET A 3 -5.51 0.07 -5.17
CA MET A 3 -6.16 1.38 -4.95
C MET A 3 -6.29 1.62 -3.45
N GLY A 4 -5.54 2.56 -2.88
CA GLY A 4 -5.58 2.85 -1.45
C GLY A 4 -6.83 3.65 -1.03
N GLU A 5 -6.94 4.90 -1.51
CA GLU A 5 -8.07 5.81 -1.24
C GLU A 5 -9.42 5.26 -1.75
N GLY A 6 -9.41 4.56 -2.90
CA GLY A 6 -10.59 3.93 -3.50
C GLY A 6 -11.10 2.70 -2.74
N GLY A 7 -10.71 2.51 -1.46
CA GLY A 7 -11.23 1.46 -0.60
C GLY A 7 -10.35 0.21 -0.49
N VAL A 8 -9.04 0.35 -0.64
CA VAL A 8 -8.05 -0.73 -0.53
C VAL A 8 -8.39 -1.94 -1.43
N LYS A 9 -8.47 -1.69 -2.72
CA LYS A 9 -8.83 -2.70 -3.73
C LYS A 9 -7.60 -3.18 -4.51
N PRO A 10 -7.09 -4.40 -4.26
CA PRO A 10 -6.09 -5.00 -5.13
C PRO A 10 -6.68 -5.29 -6.53
N ILE A 11 -5.97 -4.87 -7.56
CA ILE A 11 -6.33 -5.22 -8.94
C ILE A 11 -5.91 -6.68 -9.18
N PRO A 12 -6.80 -7.55 -9.69
CA PRO A 12 -6.45 -8.92 -9.99
C PRO A 12 -5.28 -9.05 -10.99
N ASP A 13 -4.37 -9.99 -10.74
CA ASP A 13 -3.18 -10.18 -11.57
C ASP A 13 -3.54 -10.43 -13.05
N LYS A 14 -4.67 -11.12 -13.32
CA LYS A 14 -5.19 -11.32 -14.69
C LYS A 14 -5.58 -10.02 -15.39
N CYS A 15 -6.13 -9.05 -14.63
CA CYS A 15 -6.48 -7.73 -15.20
C CYS A 15 -5.21 -6.94 -15.55
N LEU A 16 -4.19 -6.96 -14.69
CA LEU A 16 -2.91 -6.29 -15.00
C LEU A 16 -2.25 -6.89 -16.25
N LYS A 17 -2.26 -8.21 -16.39
CA LYS A 17 -1.75 -8.89 -17.58
C LYS A 17 -2.54 -8.52 -18.84
N TYR A 18 -3.86 -8.46 -18.72
CA TYR A 18 -4.72 -8.04 -19.83
C TYR A 18 -4.46 -6.58 -20.25
N LEU A 19 -4.36 -5.66 -19.25
CA LEU A 19 -4.00 -4.27 -19.52
C LEU A 19 -2.65 -4.16 -20.24
N ARG A 20 -1.62 -4.92 -19.80
CA ARG A 20 -0.32 -4.93 -20.50
C ARG A 20 -0.45 -5.40 -21.93
N LYS A 21 -1.25 -6.45 -22.17
CA LYS A 21 -1.51 -6.95 -23.53
C LYS A 21 -2.12 -5.85 -24.41
N ILE A 22 -3.22 -5.23 -23.96
CA ILE A 22 -3.89 -4.15 -24.70
C ILE A 22 -2.95 -2.96 -24.94
N CYS A 23 -2.19 -2.55 -23.93
CA CYS A 23 -1.23 -1.46 -24.07
C CYS A 23 -0.15 -1.76 -25.12
N ASN A 24 0.28 -3.02 -25.24
CA ASN A 24 1.22 -3.43 -26.28
C ASN A 24 0.58 -3.42 -27.67
N GLU A 25 -0.65 -3.95 -27.81
CA GLU A 25 -1.38 -4.01 -29.07
C GLU A 25 -1.76 -2.62 -29.62
N LYS A 26 -2.02 -1.67 -28.72
CA LYS A 26 -2.41 -0.30 -29.04
C LYS A 26 -1.26 0.71 -28.98
N GLU A 27 -0.03 0.25 -28.71
CA GLU A 27 1.18 1.07 -28.58
C GLU A 27 1.09 2.22 -27.56
N ILE A 28 0.22 2.06 -26.55
CA ILE A 28 0.04 3.02 -25.44
C ILE A 28 0.89 2.64 -24.21
N PHE A 29 1.25 3.63 -23.40
CA PHE A 29 2.01 3.40 -22.18
C PHE A 29 1.10 2.87 -21.05
N LEU A 30 1.61 1.87 -20.33
CA LEU A 30 1.02 1.39 -19.08
C LEU A 30 1.70 2.10 -17.91
N ILE A 31 0.95 2.91 -17.20
CA ILE A 31 1.40 3.57 -15.97
C ILE A 31 0.83 2.82 -14.77
N LEU A 32 1.69 2.34 -13.87
CA LEU A 32 1.26 1.74 -12.60
C LEU A 32 1.70 2.63 -11.45
N ASP A 33 0.74 3.28 -10.81
CA ASP A 33 0.98 4.11 -9.62
C ASP A 33 1.37 3.22 -8.43
N GLU A 34 2.62 3.39 -7.97
CA GLU A 34 3.21 2.69 -6.82
C GLU A 34 3.48 3.65 -5.64
N VAL A 35 2.93 4.87 -5.69
CA VAL A 35 3.10 5.90 -4.66
C VAL A 35 2.69 5.41 -3.27
N GLN A 36 1.63 4.61 -3.17
CA GLN A 36 1.17 4.07 -1.88
C GLN A 36 1.43 2.57 -1.73
N CYS A 37 1.28 1.80 -2.79
CA CYS A 37 1.36 0.33 -2.73
C CYS A 37 2.78 -0.21 -2.98
N GLY A 38 3.68 0.59 -3.51
CA GLY A 38 5.08 0.22 -3.74
C GLY A 38 5.95 0.29 -2.49
N ILE A 39 7.24 0.22 -2.72
CA ILE A 39 8.31 0.33 -1.72
C ILE A 39 8.07 -0.61 -0.52
N GLY A 40 7.87 -1.90 -0.83
CA GLY A 40 7.74 -2.96 0.16
C GLY A 40 6.36 -3.07 0.83
N ARG A 41 5.43 -2.14 0.60
CA ARG A 41 4.13 -2.07 1.29
C ARG A 41 3.29 -3.34 1.12
N THR A 42 3.37 -3.98 -0.03
CA THR A 42 2.64 -5.23 -0.35
C THR A 42 3.44 -6.50 -0.07
N GLY A 43 4.67 -6.36 0.45
CA GLY A 43 5.59 -7.48 0.70
C GLY A 43 6.53 -7.79 -0.47
N ASP A 44 6.26 -7.25 -1.65
CA ASP A 44 7.19 -7.17 -2.78
C ASP A 44 7.70 -5.72 -2.88
N PHE A 45 8.88 -5.47 -3.50
CA PHE A 45 9.41 -4.11 -3.59
C PHE A 45 8.45 -3.20 -4.36
N PHE A 46 8.01 -3.64 -5.55
CA PHE A 46 6.88 -3.06 -6.25
C PHE A 46 5.67 -4.01 -6.20
N ALA A 47 4.49 -3.47 -6.00
CA ALA A 47 3.27 -4.25 -5.91
C ALA A 47 2.96 -5.01 -7.21
N PHE A 48 3.35 -4.50 -8.38
CA PHE A 48 3.14 -5.14 -9.67
C PHE A 48 4.03 -6.39 -9.89
N GLU A 49 5.14 -6.56 -9.17
CA GLU A 49 6.06 -7.70 -9.37
C GLU A 49 5.36 -9.05 -9.26
N LYS A 50 4.37 -9.17 -8.39
CA LYS A 50 3.58 -10.39 -8.25
C LYS A 50 2.89 -10.81 -9.55
N SER A 51 2.38 -9.84 -10.32
CA SER A 51 1.70 -10.10 -11.59
C SER A 51 2.66 -10.45 -12.73
N LYS A 52 3.98 -10.22 -12.53
CA LYS A 52 5.03 -10.30 -13.56
C LYS A 52 4.81 -9.36 -14.75
N VAL A 53 3.99 -8.31 -14.56
CA VAL A 53 3.77 -7.26 -15.56
C VAL A 53 4.90 -6.23 -15.44
N LYS A 54 5.42 -5.77 -16.58
CA LYS A 54 6.38 -4.67 -16.65
C LYS A 54 5.66 -3.42 -17.14
N PRO A 55 5.42 -2.39 -16.30
CA PRO A 55 4.86 -1.12 -16.73
C PRO A 55 5.88 -0.30 -17.51
N ASP A 56 5.42 0.70 -18.24
CA ASP A 56 6.28 1.66 -18.93
C ASP A 56 6.68 2.82 -18.01
N ILE A 57 5.80 3.23 -17.08
CA ILE A 57 6.02 4.33 -16.15
C ILE A 57 5.55 3.91 -14.74
N VAL A 58 6.36 4.23 -13.74
CA VAL A 58 6.09 3.91 -12.33
C VAL A 58 6.39 5.15 -11.48
N PRO A 59 5.39 5.93 -11.07
CA PRO A 59 5.57 6.94 -10.03
C PRO A 59 5.70 6.28 -8.66
N ILE A 60 6.66 6.76 -7.86
CA ILE A 60 6.92 6.35 -6.48
C ILE A 60 7.06 7.57 -5.58
N ALA A 61 6.63 7.46 -4.33
CA ALA A 61 6.81 8.48 -3.30
C ALA A 61 6.67 7.85 -1.91
N LYS A 62 6.26 8.63 -0.92
CA LYS A 62 5.92 8.18 0.45
C LYS A 62 6.99 7.25 1.06
N GLY A 63 6.84 5.95 0.86
CA GLY A 63 7.71 4.92 1.44
C GLY A 63 9.19 5.09 1.11
N ILE A 64 9.52 5.59 -0.10
CA ILE A 64 10.92 5.76 -0.53
C ILE A 64 11.66 6.80 0.30
N GLY A 65 10.94 7.76 0.87
CA GLY A 65 11.55 8.78 1.72
C GLY A 65 11.68 8.39 3.20
N GLY A 66 11.06 7.28 3.64
CA GLY A 66 11.09 6.87 5.06
C GLY A 66 10.54 7.92 6.03
N GLY A 67 9.76 8.88 5.56
CA GLY A 67 9.25 10.05 6.28
C GLY A 67 9.73 11.38 5.71
N PHE A 68 10.82 11.39 4.97
CA PHE A 68 11.27 12.58 4.23
C PHE A 68 10.48 12.74 2.92
N PRO A 69 10.11 13.97 2.51
CA PRO A 69 9.34 14.19 1.28
C PRO A 69 10.20 13.94 0.04
N ILE A 70 10.03 12.78 -0.59
CA ILE A 70 10.67 12.40 -1.84
C ILE A 70 9.63 11.78 -2.76
N GLY A 71 9.72 12.07 -4.04
CA GLY A 71 9.04 11.38 -5.12
C GLY A 71 9.99 11.16 -6.29
N ALA A 72 9.74 10.11 -7.06
CA ALA A 72 10.48 9.80 -8.28
C ALA A 72 9.54 9.14 -9.30
N VAL A 73 9.94 9.20 -10.57
CA VAL A 73 9.26 8.49 -11.66
C VAL A 73 10.28 7.63 -12.38
N LEU A 74 10.01 6.35 -12.45
CA LEU A 74 10.78 5.38 -13.21
C LEU A 74 10.14 5.20 -14.58
N MET A 75 10.94 5.15 -15.64
CA MET A 75 10.44 5.03 -17.01
C MET A 75 11.28 4.07 -17.84
N THR A 76 10.63 3.41 -18.81
CA THR A 76 11.34 2.71 -19.88
C THR A 76 12.03 3.73 -20.80
N LYS A 77 13.04 3.30 -21.58
CA LYS A 77 13.70 4.16 -22.57
C LYS A 77 12.69 4.78 -23.56
N ARG A 78 11.68 4.01 -23.99
CA ARG A 78 10.62 4.47 -24.89
C ARG A 78 9.79 5.61 -24.27
N ALA A 79 9.42 5.49 -23.00
CA ALA A 79 8.68 6.54 -22.32
C ALA A 79 9.56 7.77 -22.03
N ALA A 80 10.83 7.56 -21.68
CA ALA A 80 11.79 8.63 -21.40
C ALA A 80 12.20 9.44 -22.63
N SER A 81 12.06 8.92 -23.84
CA SER A 81 12.41 9.66 -25.07
C SER A 81 11.56 10.93 -25.28
N GLY A 82 10.38 11.02 -24.66
CA GLY A 82 9.58 12.25 -24.64
C GLY A 82 10.03 13.30 -23.62
N MET A 83 10.99 12.97 -22.75
CA MET A 83 11.54 13.88 -21.73
C MET A 83 12.78 14.57 -22.27
N THR A 84 12.60 15.75 -22.80
CA THR A 84 13.70 16.58 -23.35
C THR A 84 14.12 17.66 -22.33
N ALA A 85 15.26 18.30 -22.57
CA ALA A 85 15.70 19.42 -21.75
C ALA A 85 14.62 20.50 -21.68
N GLY A 86 14.29 20.95 -20.48
CA GLY A 86 13.26 21.97 -20.24
C GLY A 86 11.80 21.44 -20.19
N SER A 87 11.54 20.17 -20.52
CA SER A 87 10.19 19.60 -20.45
C SER A 87 9.70 19.33 -19.02
N HIS A 88 10.62 19.27 -18.07
CA HIS A 88 10.35 19.05 -16.64
C HIS A 88 11.39 19.77 -15.78
N GLY A 89 10.97 20.32 -14.64
CA GLY A 89 11.85 20.95 -13.67
C GLY A 89 11.36 20.77 -12.24
N SER A 90 12.30 20.76 -11.30
CA SER A 90 12.01 20.75 -9.87
C SER A 90 13.13 21.47 -9.12
N THR A 91 12.80 22.54 -8.38
CA THR A 91 13.77 23.33 -7.62
C THR A 91 14.53 22.46 -6.60
N PHE A 92 13.86 21.56 -5.92
CA PHE A 92 14.44 20.69 -4.90
C PHE A 92 14.69 19.25 -5.38
N GLY A 93 14.40 18.94 -6.64
CA GLY A 93 14.62 17.62 -7.21
C GLY A 93 16.12 17.27 -7.20
N GLY A 94 16.46 16.02 -6.81
CA GLY A 94 17.82 15.54 -6.78
C GLY A 94 18.72 16.15 -5.68
N ASN A 95 18.14 16.85 -4.68
CA ASN A 95 18.98 17.42 -3.61
C ASN A 95 19.72 16.32 -2.83
N PRO A 96 20.99 16.58 -2.39
CA PRO A 96 21.83 15.54 -1.79
C PRO A 96 21.23 14.87 -0.54
N LEU A 97 20.53 15.63 0.30
CA LEU A 97 19.90 15.11 1.51
C LEU A 97 18.79 14.09 1.15
N ALA A 98 17.88 14.47 0.25
CA ALA A 98 16.81 13.57 -0.20
C ALA A 98 17.39 12.30 -0.87
N MET A 99 18.41 12.44 -1.69
CA MET A 99 19.03 11.30 -2.39
C MET A 99 19.73 10.36 -1.41
N THR A 100 20.43 10.89 -0.42
CA THR A 100 21.07 10.07 0.64
C THR A 100 20.03 9.29 1.44
N ILE A 101 18.94 9.95 1.87
CA ILE A 101 17.86 9.30 2.61
C ILE A 101 17.18 8.23 1.75
N GLY A 102 16.82 8.58 0.51
CA GLY A 102 16.17 7.63 -0.42
C GLY A 102 17.02 6.40 -0.70
N SER A 103 18.33 6.58 -0.93
CA SER A 103 19.29 5.48 -1.12
C SER A 103 19.34 4.57 0.11
N ARG A 104 19.41 5.16 1.30
CA ARG A 104 19.44 4.37 2.55
C ARG A 104 18.16 3.59 2.78
N VAL A 105 17.00 4.20 2.51
CA VAL A 105 15.70 3.53 2.60
C VAL A 105 15.60 2.41 1.57
N PHE A 106 16.07 2.65 0.35
CA PHE A 106 16.14 1.62 -0.69
C PHE A 106 16.95 0.41 -0.24
N ASP A 107 18.15 0.60 0.30
CA ASP A 107 19.02 -0.50 0.78
C ASP A 107 18.33 -1.36 1.85
N ILE A 108 17.60 -0.72 2.77
CA ILE A 108 16.87 -1.41 3.84
C ILE A 108 15.69 -2.21 3.26
N ILE A 109 14.86 -1.57 2.45
CA ILE A 109 13.59 -2.16 1.99
C ILE A 109 13.81 -3.19 0.88
N SER A 110 14.79 -3.00 -0.01
CA SER A 110 15.11 -3.97 -1.08
C SER A 110 15.70 -5.27 -0.56
N ASN A 111 16.08 -5.32 0.73
CA ASN A 111 16.61 -6.53 1.35
C ASN A 111 15.56 -7.66 1.36
N LYS A 112 15.89 -8.79 0.75
CA LYS A 112 14.99 -9.96 0.64
C LYS A 112 14.50 -10.49 1.99
N LYS A 113 15.35 -10.46 3.04
CA LYS A 113 14.97 -10.90 4.39
C LYS A 113 13.95 -9.94 4.99
N PHE A 114 14.12 -8.62 4.78
CA PHE A 114 13.18 -7.61 5.23
C PHE A 114 11.80 -7.81 4.56
N LEU A 115 11.75 -7.90 3.23
CA LEU A 115 10.50 -8.13 2.48
C LEU A 115 9.82 -9.45 2.87
N LYS A 116 10.59 -10.52 3.12
CA LYS A 116 10.07 -11.80 3.61
C LYS A 116 9.40 -11.63 4.99
N THR A 117 9.96 -10.81 5.88
CA THR A 117 9.38 -10.50 7.19
C THR A 117 8.09 -9.69 7.05
N VAL A 118 8.08 -8.67 6.18
CA VAL A 118 6.87 -7.90 5.85
C VAL A 118 5.75 -8.85 5.36
N LYS A 119 6.06 -9.72 4.42
CA LYS A 119 5.11 -10.70 3.86
C LYS A 119 4.57 -11.65 4.94
N LYS A 120 5.44 -12.19 5.80
CA LYS A 120 5.06 -13.08 6.90
C LYS A 120 4.13 -12.38 7.89
N ASN A 121 4.51 -11.20 8.35
CA ASN A 121 3.75 -10.46 9.37
C ASN A 121 2.43 -9.92 8.83
N SER A 122 2.39 -9.48 7.58
CA SER A 122 1.16 -9.01 6.95
C SER A 122 0.16 -10.13 6.69
N ASN A 123 0.61 -11.31 6.24
CA ASN A 123 -0.25 -12.48 6.11
C ASN A 123 -0.85 -12.87 7.47
N TYR A 124 -0.01 -12.93 8.51
CA TYR A 124 -0.49 -13.18 9.87
C TYR A 124 -1.57 -12.17 10.28
N PHE A 125 -1.35 -10.88 10.01
CA PHE A 125 -2.32 -9.83 10.35
C PHE A 125 -3.65 -10.02 9.60
N LEU A 126 -3.59 -10.24 8.29
CA LEU A 126 -4.77 -10.50 7.45
C LEU A 126 -5.55 -11.73 7.94
N ASP A 127 -4.86 -12.83 8.25
CA ASP A 127 -5.49 -14.05 8.75
C ASP A 127 -6.22 -13.82 10.07
N GLN A 128 -5.62 -13.07 11.01
CA GLN A 128 -6.27 -12.74 12.28
C GLN A 128 -7.46 -11.78 12.10
N LEU A 129 -7.36 -10.80 11.19
CA LEU A 129 -8.48 -9.91 10.87
C LEU A 129 -9.65 -10.67 10.23
N ASN A 130 -9.38 -11.66 9.38
CA ASN A 130 -10.42 -12.54 8.83
C ASN A 130 -11.12 -13.36 9.93
N LYS A 131 -10.40 -13.78 10.99
CA LYS A 131 -11.02 -14.42 12.15
C LYS A 131 -11.94 -13.46 12.90
N ILE A 132 -11.52 -12.19 13.07
CA ILE A 132 -12.36 -11.15 13.68
C ILE A 132 -13.60 -10.89 12.81
N GLN A 133 -13.46 -10.79 11.50
CA GLN A 133 -14.58 -10.62 10.58
C GLN A 133 -15.60 -11.75 10.72
N LYS A 134 -15.15 -13.02 10.78
CA LYS A 134 -16.03 -14.18 11.01
C LYS A 134 -16.75 -14.13 12.36
N LYS A 135 -16.13 -13.56 13.38
CA LYS A 135 -16.72 -13.36 14.71
C LYS A 135 -17.76 -12.23 14.70
N PHE A 136 -17.58 -11.20 13.87
CA PHE A 136 -18.46 -10.02 13.79
C PHE A 136 -18.97 -9.79 12.36
N PRO A 137 -19.68 -10.78 11.76
CA PRO A 137 -20.07 -10.73 10.35
C PRO A 137 -21.15 -9.67 10.05
N LYS A 138 -21.83 -9.12 11.06
CA LYS A 138 -22.79 -8.02 10.93
C LYS A 138 -22.14 -6.62 11.01
N ILE A 139 -20.88 -6.54 11.42
CA ILE A 139 -20.12 -5.28 11.54
C ILE A 139 -19.15 -5.16 10.40
N ILE A 140 -18.25 -6.16 10.24
CA ILE A 140 -17.22 -6.18 9.21
C ILE A 140 -17.73 -6.99 8.03
N LYS A 141 -17.93 -6.32 6.90
CA LYS A 141 -18.36 -6.93 5.64
C LYS A 141 -17.26 -7.75 5.01
N GLU A 142 -16.06 -7.16 4.92
CA GLU A 142 -14.92 -7.73 4.21
C GLU A 142 -13.60 -7.27 4.82
N VAL A 143 -12.60 -8.18 4.82
CA VAL A 143 -11.18 -7.85 5.02
C VAL A 143 -10.49 -8.00 3.69
N ARG A 144 -9.88 -6.92 3.18
CA ARG A 144 -9.22 -6.92 1.87
C ARG A 144 -7.90 -6.17 1.89
N GLY A 145 -7.12 -6.32 0.84
CA GLY A 145 -5.83 -5.65 0.72
C GLY A 145 -4.70 -6.59 0.37
N ARG A 146 -3.48 -6.09 0.45
CA ARG A 146 -2.27 -6.84 0.12
C ARG A 146 -1.10 -6.34 0.94
N GLY A 147 -0.38 -7.26 1.59
CA GLY A 147 0.69 -6.90 2.50
C GLY A 147 0.15 -6.04 3.66
N PHE A 148 0.84 -4.97 3.98
CA PHE A 148 0.42 -3.98 4.98
C PHE A 148 -0.39 -2.80 4.41
N LEU A 149 -1.02 -2.97 3.28
CA LEU A 149 -2.08 -2.11 2.80
C LEU A 149 -3.40 -2.85 3.00
N ILE A 150 -4.04 -2.68 4.16
CA ILE A 150 -5.16 -3.48 4.64
C ILE A 150 -6.41 -2.60 4.75
N GLY A 151 -7.55 -3.13 4.32
CA GLY A 151 -8.87 -2.51 4.44
C GLY A 151 -9.84 -3.39 5.23
N LEU A 152 -10.50 -2.80 6.21
CA LEU A 152 -11.68 -3.37 6.86
C LEU A 152 -12.90 -2.64 6.32
N GLN A 153 -13.71 -3.28 5.49
CA GLN A 153 -14.97 -2.72 5.03
C GLN A 153 -16.05 -2.98 6.06
N LEU A 154 -16.76 -1.93 6.46
CA LEU A 154 -17.92 -2.04 7.35
C LEU A 154 -19.23 -2.00 6.54
N TYR A 155 -20.31 -2.49 7.15
CA TYR A 155 -21.67 -2.30 6.60
C TYR A 155 -22.18 -0.88 6.81
N LYS A 156 -21.86 -0.27 7.97
CA LYS A 156 -22.21 1.11 8.32
C LYS A 156 -21.05 2.07 8.03
N ASP A 157 -21.29 3.37 8.10
CA ASP A 157 -20.26 4.39 8.00
C ASP A 157 -19.13 4.16 9.03
N GLN A 158 -17.90 4.29 8.59
CA GLN A 158 -16.71 3.98 9.38
C GLN A 158 -16.32 5.06 10.41
N THR A 159 -16.95 6.23 10.39
CA THR A 159 -16.53 7.40 11.16
C THR A 159 -16.48 7.13 12.66
N ASN A 160 -17.55 6.56 13.22
CA ASN A 160 -17.62 6.27 14.66
C ASN A 160 -16.67 5.13 15.05
N PHE A 161 -16.52 4.11 14.20
CA PHE A 161 -15.60 3.02 14.44
C PHE A 161 -14.14 3.53 14.51
N ILE A 162 -13.75 4.41 13.58
CA ILE A 162 -12.41 5.06 13.58
C ILE A 162 -12.20 5.88 14.85
N LYS A 163 -13.21 6.67 15.28
CA LYS A 163 -13.15 7.43 16.55
C LYS A 163 -12.92 6.50 17.75
N ASP A 164 -13.60 5.37 17.79
CA ASP A 164 -13.46 4.42 18.90
C ASP A 164 -12.11 3.66 18.85
N LEU A 165 -11.59 3.35 17.68
CA LEU A 165 -10.21 2.86 17.55
C LEU A 165 -9.20 3.89 18.08
N MET A 166 -9.36 5.17 17.71
CA MET A 166 -8.49 6.26 18.19
C MET A 166 -8.57 6.46 19.70
N LYS A 167 -9.76 6.42 20.32
CA LYS A 167 -9.94 6.45 21.78
C LYS A 167 -9.19 5.29 22.46
N ASN A 168 -9.12 4.13 21.82
CA ASN A 168 -8.37 2.97 22.28
C ASN A 168 -6.89 2.96 21.83
N LYS A 169 -6.34 4.11 21.40
CA LYS A 169 -4.93 4.30 21.03
C LYS A 169 -4.50 3.52 19.77
N LEU A 170 -5.42 3.28 18.84
CA LEU A 170 -5.13 2.73 17.51
C LEU A 170 -5.52 3.74 16.44
N LEU A 171 -4.51 4.33 15.80
CA LEU A 171 -4.71 5.25 14.67
C LEU A 171 -4.98 4.47 13.40
N THR A 172 -6.06 4.83 12.73
CA THR A 172 -6.45 4.30 11.42
C THR A 172 -6.99 5.44 10.57
N ILE A 173 -7.13 5.23 9.28
CA ILE A 173 -7.58 6.27 8.36
C ILE A 173 -8.74 5.76 7.50
N ARG A 174 -9.65 6.66 7.15
CA ARG A 174 -10.79 6.32 6.27
C ARG A 174 -10.32 6.11 4.82
N ALA A 175 -11.06 5.28 4.09
CA ALA A 175 -11.01 5.18 2.64
C ALA A 175 -12.45 5.11 2.09
N ALA A 176 -12.63 5.12 0.77
CA ALA A 176 -13.94 5.00 0.16
C ALA A 176 -14.67 3.69 0.56
N GLU A 177 -15.97 3.63 0.34
CA GLU A 177 -16.82 2.44 0.54
C GLU A 177 -16.87 1.93 2.00
N ASN A 178 -16.91 2.83 2.96
CA ASN A 178 -16.92 2.50 4.39
C ASN A 178 -15.73 1.65 4.83
N VAL A 179 -14.57 1.86 4.22
CA VAL A 179 -13.35 1.11 4.53
C VAL A 179 -12.48 1.86 5.53
N ILE A 180 -12.08 1.16 6.58
CA ILE A 180 -11.02 1.56 7.50
C ILE A 180 -9.72 1.04 6.94
N ARG A 181 -8.77 1.94 6.64
CA ARG A 181 -7.47 1.59 6.11
C ARG A 181 -6.45 1.49 7.24
N ILE A 182 -5.75 0.35 7.29
CA ILE A 182 -4.73 0.02 8.29
C ILE A 182 -3.38 -0.06 7.60
N LEU A 183 -2.45 0.81 8.00
CA LEU A 183 -1.15 1.01 7.39
C LEU A 183 -0.04 1.00 8.47
N PRO A 184 0.27 -0.15 9.07
CA PRO A 184 1.35 -0.20 10.06
C PRO A 184 2.71 0.09 9.41
N PRO A 185 3.75 0.49 10.17
CA PRO A 185 5.10 0.56 9.65
C PRO A 185 5.57 -0.82 9.17
N LEU A 186 6.46 -0.86 8.15
CA LEU A 186 6.90 -2.12 7.55
C LEU A 186 7.65 -3.02 8.53
N ASN A 187 8.30 -2.43 9.54
CA ASN A 187 9.05 -3.11 10.59
C ASN A 187 8.19 -3.45 11.83
N VAL A 188 6.87 -3.35 11.75
CA VAL A 188 5.94 -3.65 12.84
C VAL A 188 6.20 -5.05 13.41
N LYS A 189 6.26 -5.15 14.74
CA LYS A 189 6.47 -6.41 15.44
C LYS A 189 5.15 -7.17 15.61
N LYS A 190 5.22 -8.49 15.70
CA LYS A 190 4.04 -9.34 15.93
C LYS A 190 3.29 -8.98 17.22
N SER A 191 4.00 -8.55 18.26
CA SER A 191 3.41 -8.07 19.51
C SER A 191 2.54 -6.82 19.32
N GLU A 192 2.96 -5.90 18.44
CA GLU A 192 2.22 -4.68 18.09
C GLU A 192 0.99 -5.00 17.23
N ILE A 193 1.12 -5.92 16.28
CA ILE A 193 -0.02 -6.46 15.53
C ILE A 193 -1.05 -7.06 16.48
N ASN A 194 -0.61 -7.85 17.46
CA ASN A 194 -1.52 -8.45 18.44
C ASN A 194 -2.22 -7.40 19.31
N LYS A 195 -1.55 -6.31 19.66
CA LYS A 195 -2.18 -5.17 20.37
C LYS A 195 -3.27 -4.54 19.51
N ALA A 196 -2.99 -4.27 18.23
CA ALA A 196 -3.97 -3.73 17.29
C ALA A 196 -5.18 -4.65 17.13
N LEU A 197 -4.97 -5.96 17.00
CA LEU A 197 -6.05 -6.96 16.91
C LEU A 197 -6.93 -6.98 18.16
N LYS A 198 -6.33 -6.90 19.37
CA LYS A 198 -7.09 -6.81 20.61
C LYS A 198 -7.98 -5.56 20.66
N ILE A 199 -7.45 -4.41 20.22
CA ILE A 199 -8.19 -3.16 20.17
C ILE A 199 -9.36 -3.26 19.16
N ILE A 200 -9.11 -3.76 17.95
CA ILE A 200 -10.15 -3.94 16.94
C ILE A 200 -11.26 -4.87 17.46
N ASN A 201 -10.90 -6.01 18.05
CA ASN A 201 -11.86 -6.94 18.63
C ASN A 201 -12.70 -6.29 19.75
N LYS A 202 -12.06 -5.50 20.65
CA LYS A 202 -12.73 -4.75 21.72
C LYS A 202 -13.72 -3.74 21.17
N VAL A 203 -13.34 -2.99 20.13
CA VAL A 203 -14.23 -2.02 19.47
C VAL A 203 -15.42 -2.74 18.83
N CYS A 204 -15.20 -3.87 18.15
CA CYS A 204 -16.30 -4.66 17.57
C CYS A 204 -17.29 -5.16 18.62
N ILE A 205 -16.83 -5.57 19.82
CA ILE A 205 -17.73 -6.01 20.91
C ILE A 205 -18.67 -4.89 21.36
N ASN A 206 -18.16 -3.66 21.42
CA ASN A 206 -18.88 -2.49 21.93
C ASN A 206 -19.57 -1.67 20.85
N TYR A 207 -19.45 -2.05 19.57
CA TYR A 207 -20.03 -1.32 18.45
C TYR A 207 -21.50 -1.63 18.29
N LYS A 208 -22.35 -0.59 18.46
CA LYS A 208 -23.82 -0.65 18.34
C LYS A 208 -24.30 -0.23 16.95
#